data_f21e476e3c0e8e8045b0f87b5b11bf75
#
_entry.id   f21e476e3c0e8e8045b0f87b5b11bf75
#
_cell.length_a   1.000
_cell.length_b   1.000
_cell.length_c   1.000
_cell.angle_alpha   90.00
_cell.angle_beta   90.00
_cell.angle_gamma   90.00
#
_symmetry.space_group_name_H-M   'P 1'
#
loop_
_entity.id
_entity.type
_entity.pdbx_description
1 polymer ?
#
loop_
_entity_poly.entity_id
_entity_poly.type
_entity_poly.pdbx_seq_one_letter_code
_entity_poly.pdbx_strand_id
1 'polypeptide(L)'
;MASSFEGREIVLGVSAGVAAYKAAALTSLLVQQGAGVTAVLTPRARRFVGAATFAALTGRPVASRSFDPAAFPLGAHIELAARADVVVVAPASADLLAKAATGAANDLLSTLLLCAECPVLFAPAMNAAMWAHPAVQRNVAQLAADGATIVAPGTGWLSCRRQGAGRMAEPEEIALVIGTTLAGRT
;
A
#
# COMPACT_ATOMS: atom_id res chain seq x y z
N MET A 1 -22.34 8.51 -5.13
CA MET A 1 -22.59 7.14 -4.63
C MET A 1 -21.27 6.64 -4.10
N ALA A 2 -21.20 6.18 -2.83
CA ALA A 2 -19.99 5.54 -2.33
C ALA A 2 -19.72 4.31 -3.21
N SER A 3 -18.49 4.16 -3.71
CA SER A 3 -18.10 2.97 -4.45
C SER A 3 -18.23 1.77 -3.49
N SER A 4 -19.02 0.79 -3.86
CA SER A 4 -19.09 -0.47 -3.13
C SER A 4 -17.93 -1.34 -3.56
N PHE A 5 -17.16 -1.86 -2.59
CA PHE A 5 -16.11 -2.85 -2.82
C PHE A 5 -16.57 -4.27 -2.50
N GLU A 6 -17.88 -4.50 -2.53
CA GLU A 6 -18.47 -5.80 -2.22
C GLU A 6 -17.83 -6.91 -3.06
N GLY A 7 -17.33 -7.95 -2.38
CA GLY A 7 -16.68 -9.08 -3.02
C GLY A 7 -15.28 -8.81 -3.61
N ARG A 8 -14.73 -7.61 -3.47
CA ARG A 8 -13.38 -7.29 -3.95
C ARG A 8 -12.31 -7.63 -2.91
N GLU A 9 -11.23 -8.25 -3.36
CA GLU A 9 -10.07 -8.60 -2.54
C GLU A 9 -8.94 -7.58 -2.72
N ILE A 10 -8.62 -6.86 -1.65
CA ILE A 10 -7.61 -5.80 -1.63
C ILE A 10 -6.44 -6.23 -0.76
N VAL A 11 -5.24 -6.28 -1.33
CA VAL A 11 -4.01 -6.43 -0.54
C VAL A 11 -3.45 -5.05 -0.23
N LEU A 12 -3.42 -4.70 1.06
CA LEU A 12 -2.89 -3.43 1.53
C LEU A 12 -1.48 -3.59 2.09
N GLY A 13 -0.49 -3.17 1.32
CA GLY A 13 0.90 -3.07 1.73
C GLY A 13 1.14 -1.82 2.57
N VAL A 14 1.70 -1.99 3.77
CA VAL A 14 2.02 -0.87 4.66
C VAL A 14 3.53 -0.79 4.86
N SER A 15 4.16 0.26 4.34
CA SER A 15 5.57 0.51 4.56
C SER A 15 5.83 1.46 5.74
N ALA A 16 7.10 1.64 6.08
CA ALA A 16 7.50 2.42 7.26
C ALA A 16 7.27 3.93 7.06
N GLY A 17 6.59 4.55 8.00
CA GLY A 17 6.38 5.98 8.06
C GLY A 17 5.27 6.35 9.04
N VAL A 18 5.29 7.59 9.54
CA VAL A 18 4.26 8.06 10.46
C VAL A 18 2.85 7.98 9.84
N ALA A 19 2.74 8.12 8.52
CA ALA A 19 1.48 8.01 7.79
C ALA A 19 0.83 6.59 7.86
N ALA A 20 1.48 5.59 8.47
CA ALA A 20 0.90 4.26 8.69
C ALA A 20 -0.41 4.31 9.51
N TYR A 21 -0.65 5.35 10.34
CA TYR A 21 -1.94 5.52 11.01
C TYR A 21 -3.08 5.76 10.01
N LYS A 22 -2.82 6.43 8.88
CA LYS A 22 -3.81 6.62 7.81
C LYS A 22 -4.11 5.32 7.08
N ALA A 23 -3.14 4.38 7.01
CA ALA A 23 -3.40 3.06 6.46
C ALA A 23 -4.44 2.29 7.28
N ALA A 24 -4.43 2.45 8.62
CA ALA A 24 -5.47 1.88 9.46
C ALA A 24 -6.85 2.52 9.18
N ALA A 25 -6.91 3.84 8.99
CA ALA A 25 -8.13 4.54 8.61
C ALA A 25 -8.64 4.08 7.21
N LEU A 26 -7.73 3.97 6.23
CA LEU A 26 -8.05 3.42 4.91
C LEU A 26 -8.58 1.98 4.99
N THR A 27 -7.95 1.12 5.81
CA THR A 27 -8.41 -0.25 6.04
C THR A 27 -9.85 -0.26 6.55
N SER A 28 -10.14 0.54 7.58
CA SER A 28 -11.49 0.65 8.14
C SER A 28 -12.51 1.11 7.09
N LEU A 29 -12.16 2.11 6.29
CA LEU A 29 -13.01 2.63 5.23
C LEU A 29 -13.33 1.57 4.16
N LEU A 30 -12.32 0.84 3.68
CA LEU A 30 -12.47 -0.20 2.66
C LEU A 30 -13.33 -1.36 3.16
N VAL A 31 -13.09 -1.82 4.40
CA VAL A 31 -13.88 -2.90 5.02
C VAL A 31 -15.34 -2.47 5.20
N GLN A 32 -15.60 -1.24 5.65
CA GLN A 32 -16.98 -0.71 5.78
C GLN A 32 -17.69 -0.62 4.42
N GLN A 33 -16.96 -0.52 3.32
CA GLN A 33 -17.50 -0.53 1.96
C GLN A 33 -17.58 -1.93 1.33
N GLY A 34 -17.38 -2.99 2.13
CA GLY A 34 -17.56 -4.39 1.72
C GLY A 34 -16.34 -5.08 1.16
N ALA A 35 -15.14 -4.44 1.18
CA ALA A 35 -13.92 -5.07 0.69
C ALA A 35 -13.40 -6.16 1.63
N GLY A 36 -12.91 -7.26 1.07
CA GLY A 36 -12.01 -8.17 1.75
C GLY A 36 -10.59 -7.59 1.77
N VAL A 37 -10.12 -7.10 2.91
CA VAL A 37 -8.79 -6.50 3.02
C VAL A 37 -7.81 -7.42 3.73
N THR A 38 -6.64 -7.65 3.14
CA THR A 38 -5.51 -8.31 3.81
C THR A 38 -4.33 -7.37 3.91
N ALA A 39 -3.90 -7.07 5.13
CA ALA A 39 -2.76 -6.19 5.37
C ALA A 39 -1.43 -6.96 5.30
N VAL A 40 -0.46 -6.37 4.60
CA VAL A 40 0.93 -6.84 4.50
C VAL A 40 1.84 -5.75 5.07
N LEU A 41 2.48 -6.03 6.20
CA LEU A 41 3.33 -5.05 6.88
C LEU A 41 4.81 -5.34 6.64
N THR A 42 5.55 -4.31 6.16
CA THR A 42 7.02 -4.41 6.17
C THR A 42 7.54 -4.52 7.61
N PRO A 43 8.72 -5.12 7.84
CA PRO A 43 9.28 -5.23 9.19
C PRO A 43 9.38 -3.90 9.93
N ARG A 44 9.69 -2.80 9.22
CA ARG A 44 9.80 -1.46 9.80
C ARG A 44 8.45 -0.80 10.04
N ALA A 45 7.41 -1.12 9.27
CA ALA A 45 6.05 -0.57 9.45
C ALA A 45 5.49 -0.89 10.84
N ARG A 46 5.79 -2.07 11.36
CA ARG A 46 5.34 -2.55 12.68
C ARG A 46 5.79 -1.67 13.86
N ARG A 47 6.76 -0.77 13.64
CA ARG A 47 7.18 0.22 14.64
C ARG A 47 6.24 1.43 14.72
N PHE A 48 5.40 1.63 13.72
CA PHE A 48 4.46 2.77 13.65
C PHE A 48 3.03 2.34 13.97
N VAL A 49 2.59 1.20 13.43
CA VAL A 49 1.27 0.63 13.73
C VAL A 49 1.42 -0.88 13.88
N GLY A 50 0.88 -1.44 14.95
CA GLY A 50 0.97 -2.86 15.27
C GLY A 50 0.07 -3.72 14.35
N ALA A 51 0.46 -4.98 14.14
CA ALA A 51 -0.34 -5.94 13.39
C ALA A 51 -1.74 -6.15 13.99
N ALA A 52 -1.87 -6.06 15.31
CA ALA A 52 -3.14 -6.20 16.02
C ALA A 52 -4.21 -5.20 15.54
N THR A 53 -3.80 -3.96 15.19
CA THR A 53 -4.72 -2.96 14.65
C THR A 53 -5.35 -3.43 13.34
N PHE A 54 -4.53 -3.90 12.40
CA PHE A 54 -5.02 -4.35 11.10
C PHE A 54 -5.81 -5.67 11.21
N ALA A 55 -5.36 -6.61 12.05
CA ALA A 55 -6.10 -7.84 12.30
C ALA A 55 -7.50 -7.57 12.85
N ALA A 56 -7.63 -6.64 13.81
CA ALA A 56 -8.92 -6.26 14.38
C ALA A 56 -9.83 -5.57 13.34
N LEU A 57 -9.27 -4.72 12.47
CA LEU A 57 -10.04 -4.00 11.46
C LEU A 57 -10.52 -4.91 10.32
N THR A 58 -9.70 -5.89 9.93
CA THR A 58 -10.00 -6.76 8.77
C THR A 58 -10.68 -8.07 9.12
N GLY A 59 -10.60 -8.50 10.39
CA GLY A 59 -10.95 -9.86 10.80
C GLY A 59 -10.05 -10.94 10.21
N ARG A 60 -8.89 -10.58 9.68
CA ARG A 60 -7.96 -11.48 8.98
C ARG A 60 -6.56 -11.44 9.58
N PRO A 61 -5.78 -12.55 9.48
CA PRO A 61 -4.37 -12.53 9.82
C PRO A 61 -3.59 -11.49 8.99
N VAL A 62 -2.64 -10.82 9.65
CA VAL A 62 -1.74 -9.86 9.00
C VAL A 62 -0.51 -10.59 8.49
N ALA A 63 -0.24 -10.50 7.20
CA ALA A 63 0.96 -11.08 6.61
C ALA A 63 2.17 -10.16 6.87
N SER A 64 3.22 -10.71 7.46
CA SER A 64 4.44 -9.96 7.80
C SER A 64 5.73 -10.78 7.67
N ARG A 65 5.62 -12.05 7.33
CA ARG A 65 6.73 -12.98 7.14
C ARG A 65 6.66 -13.58 5.75
N SER A 66 7.81 -13.70 5.10
CA SER A 66 7.90 -14.35 3.78
C SER A 66 7.58 -15.85 3.87
N PHE A 67 7.85 -16.45 5.02
CA PHE A 67 7.62 -17.88 5.29
C PHE A 67 6.67 -18.02 6.48
N ASP A 68 5.43 -18.41 6.18
CA ASP A 68 4.41 -18.75 7.17
C ASP A 68 3.54 -19.88 6.59
N PRO A 69 4.07 -21.13 6.58
CA PRO A 69 3.40 -22.26 5.92
C PRO A 69 2.09 -22.66 6.59
N ALA A 70 1.85 -22.23 7.84
CA ALA A 70 0.58 -22.49 8.52
C ALA A 70 -0.55 -21.61 7.98
N ALA A 71 -0.25 -20.37 7.61
CA ALA A 71 -1.22 -19.43 7.05
C ALA A 71 -1.24 -19.44 5.52
N PHE A 72 -0.09 -19.72 4.88
CA PHE A 72 0.11 -19.64 3.43
C PHE A 72 0.99 -20.82 2.95
N PRO A 73 0.42 -22.02 2.73
CA PRO A 73 1.18 -23.21 2.35
C PRO A 73 1.99 -23.08 1.06
N LEU A 74 1.48 -22.33 0.08
CA LEU A 74 2.17 -22.09 -1.20
C LEU A 74 3.11 -20.88 -1.18
N GLY A 75 3.15 -20.15 -0.03
CA GLY A 75 3.90 -18.93 0.13
C GLY A 75 3.02 -17.67 0.06
N ALA A 76 3.15 -16.81 1.08
CA ALA A 76 2.29 -15.65 1.26
C ALA A 76 2.30 -14.69 0.05
N HIS A 77 3.45 -14.49 -0.61
CA HIS A 77 3.54 -13.62 -1.79
C HIS A 77 2.76 -14.16 -2.99
N ILE A 78 2.75 -15.48 -3.18
CA ILE A 78 2.03 -16.13 -4.30
C ILE A 78 0.53 -16.09 -4.03
N GLU A 79 0.10 -16.56 -2.85
CA GLU A 79 -1.33 -16.68 -2.53
C GLU A 79 -2.03 -15.33 -2.42
N LEU A 80 -1.33 -14.33 -1.86
CA LEU A 80 -1.86 -12.97 -1.76
C LEU A 80 -1.94 -12.28 -3.11
N ALA A 81 -0.91 -12.42 -3.97
CA ALA A 81 -0.93 -11.86 -5.31
C ALA A 81 -2.03 -12.49 -6.18
N ALA A 82 -2.17 -13.82 -6.14
CA ALA A 82 -3.14 -14.55 -6.96
C ALA A 82 -4.60 -14.22 -6.66
N ARG A 83 -4.92 -13.88 -5.40
CA ARG A 83 -6.29 -13.54 -5.00
C ARG A 83 -6.63 -12.07 -5.08
N ALA A 84 -5.63 -11.18 -5.22
CA ALA A 84 -5.84 -9.73 -5.18
C ALA A 84 -6.52 -9.22 -6.46
N ASP A 85 -7.61 -8.46 -6.32
CA ASP A 85 -8.15 -7.63 -7.40
C ASP A 85 -7.29 -6.36 -7.60
N VAL A 86 -6.64 -5.91 -6.53
CA VAL A 86 -5.73 -4.75 -6.52
C VAL A 86 -4.75 -4.85 -5.35
N VAL A 87 -3.51 -4.45 -5.59
CA VAL A 87 -2.51 -4.23 -4.52
C VAL A 87 -2.33 -2.74 -4.30
N VAL A 88 -2.51 -2.29 -3.07
CA VAL A 88 -2.38 -0.87 -2.68
C VAL A 88 -1.26 -0.74 -1.66
N VAL A 89 -0.30 0.12 -1.90
CA VAL A 89 0.79 0.41 -0.97
C VAL A 89 0.58 1.78 -0.35
N ALA A 90 0.11 1.81 0.88
CA ALA A 90 -0.16 3.04 1.63
C ALA A 90 0.23 2.88 3.13
N PRO A 91 1.19 3.68 3.61
CA PRO A 91 2.06 4.57 2.87
C PRO A 91 3.10 3.84 2.02
N ALA A 92 3.54 4.46 0.91
CA ALA A 92 4.70 4.03 0.15
C ALA A 92 5.91 4.92 0.50
N SER A 93 6.85 4.38 1.27
CA SER A 93 8.08 5.07 1.63
C SER A 93 9.06 5.14 0.44
N ALA A 94 10.02 6.07 0.47
CA ALA A 94 11.06 6.16 -0.55
C ALA A 94 11.87 4.85 -0.71
N ASP A 95 12.12 4.13 0.40
CA ASP A 95 12.77 2.81 0.38
C ASP A 95 11.94 1.80 -0.42
N LEU A 96 10.62 1.74 -0.17
CA LEU A 96 9.76 0.80 -0.88
C LEU A 96 9.56 1.17 -2.35
N LEU A 97 9.42 2.45 -2.68
CA LEU A 97 9.37 2.91 -4.06
C LEU A 97 10.64 2.54 -4.84
N ALA A 98 11.81 2.69 -4.20
CA ALA A 98 13.08 2.28 -4.80
C ALA A 98 13.13 0.77 -5.04
N LYS A 99 12.74 -0.05 -4.06
CA LYS A 99 12.69 -1.51 -4.19
C LYS A 99 11.76 -1.94 -5.33
N ALA A 100 10.55 -1.40 -5.35
CA ALA A 100 9.58 -1.72 -6.40
C ALA A 100 10.09 -1.33 -7.80
N ALA A 101 10.67 -0.12 -7.94
CA ALA A 101 11.19 0.36 -9.23
C ALA A 101 12.42 -0.41 -9.74
N THR A 102 13.15 -1.10 -8.86
CA THR A 102 14.35 -1.87 -9.22
C THR A 102 14.14 -3.38 -9.18
N GLY A 103 12.94 -3.86 -8.84
CA GLY A 103 12.65 -5.29 -8.72
C GLY A 103 13.32 -5.97 -7.52
N ALA A 104 13.68 -5.22 -6.46
CA ALA A 104 14.25 -5.80 -5.26
C ALA A 104 13.19 -6.57 -4.46
N ALA A 105 13.49 -7.83 -4.11
CA ALA A 105 12.56 -8.76 -3.43
C ALA A 105 13.16 -9.25 -2.11
N ASN A 106 13.42 -8.35 -1.16
CA ASN A 106 14.10 -8.67 0.09
C ASN A 106 13.17 -8.72 1.33
N ASP A 107 11.89 -8.48 1.14
CA ASP A 107 10.84 -8.68 2.14
C ASP A 107 9.54 -9.16 1.47
N LEU A 108 8.55 -9.59 2.28
CA LEU A 108 7.30 -10.13 1.76
C LEU A 108 6.59 -9.15 0.81
N LEU A 109 6.51 -7.86 1.16
CA LEU A 109 5.77 -6.89 0.35
C LEU A 109 6.47 -6.64 -0.99
N SER A 110 7.79 -6.46 -0.99
CA SER A 110 8.54 -6.26 -2.24
C SER A 110 8.52 -7.50 -3.14
N THR A 111 8.52 -8.71 -2.57
CA THR A 111 8.36 -9.95 -3.33
C THR A 111 6.95 -10.08 -3.91
N LEU A 112 5.92 -9.76 -3.12
CA LEU A 112 4.52 -9.79 -3.56
C LEU A 112 4.28 -8.84 -4.74
N LEU A 113 4.88 -7.65 -4.72
CA LEU A 113 4.75 -6.69 -5.83
C LEU A 113 5.26 -7.24 -7.16
N LEU A 114 6.28 -8.10 -7.15
CA LEU A 114 6.78 -8.77 -8.37
C LEU A 114 5.87 -9.91 -8.85
N CYS A 115 5.03 -10.45 -7.95
CA CYS A 115 4.08 -11.52 -8.29
C CYS A 115 2.70 -10.99 -8.68
N ALA A 116 2.44 -9.69 -8.49
CA ALA A 116 1.12 -9.10 -8.72
C ALA A 116 0.80 -9.00 -10.21
N GLU A 117 -0.25 -9.68 -10.66
CA GLU A 117 -0.81 -9.58 -12.01
C GLU A 117 -2.01 -8.62 -12.08
N CYS A 118 -2.45 -8.13 -10.93
CA CYS A 118 -3.49 -7.13 -10.79
C CYS A 118 -2.90 -5.71 -10.74
N PRO A 119 -3.73 -4.65 -10.85
CA PRO A 119 -3.26 -3.27 -10.70
C PRO A 119 -2.54 -3.04 -9.37
N VAL A 120 -1.46 -2.24 -9.42
CA VAL A 120 -0.70 -1.83 -8.25
C VAL A 120 -0.81 -0.32 -8.09
N LEU A 121 -1.20 0.14 -6.89
CA LEU A 121 -1.31 1.55 -6.54
C LEU A 121 -0.28 1.89 -5.45
N PHE A 122 0.40 3.01 -5.60
CA PHE A 122 1.29 3.55 -4.57
C PHE A 122 0.79 4.90 -4.08
N ALA A 123 0.65 5.06 -2.77
CA ALA A 123 0.39 6.33 -2.10
C ALA A 123 1.65 6.80 -1.35
N PRO A 124 2.53 7.60 -2.00
CA PRO A 124 3.79 8.03 -1.41
C PRO A 124 3.60 8.88 -0.15
N ALA A 125 4.51 8.70 0.83
CA ALA A 125 4.54 9.48 2.06
C ALA A 125 5.97 9.68 2.55
N MET A 126 6.44 10.92 2.56
CA MET A 126 7.77 11.30 3.00
C MET A 126 7.87 12.80 3.24
N ASN A 127 9.01 13.30 3.73
CA ASN A 127 9.20 14.75 3.82
C ASN A 127 9.41 15.39 2.43
N ALA A 128 9.24 16.71 2.36
CA ALA A 128 9.27 17.44 1.09
C ALA A 128 10.62 17.35 0.36
N ALA A 129 11.73 17.34 1.09
CA ALA A 129 13.06 17.23 0.48
C ALA A 129 13.28 15.84 -0.12
N MET A 130 12.80 14.78 0.54
CA MET A 130 12.83 13.42 0.00
C MET A 130 11.94 13.30 -1.23
N TRP A 131 10.73 13.86 -1.18
CA TRP A 131 9.81 13.83 -2.32
C TRP A 131 10.39 14.53 -3.54
N ALA A 132 10.98 15.71 -3.36
CA ALA A 132 11.62 16.47 -4.45
C ALA A 132 12.95 15.86 -4.94
N HIS A 133 13.50 14.86 -4.22
CA HIS A 133 14.81 14.32 -4.56
C HIS A 133 14.78 13.61 -5.94
N PRO A 134 15.74 13.89 -6.85
CA PRO A 134 15.73 13.32 -8.19
C PRO A 134 15.67 11.79 -8.24
N ALA A 135 16.30 11.10 -7.27
CA ALA A 135 16.24 9.64 -7.20
C ALA A 135 14.81 9.13 -6.91
N VAL A 136 14.08 9.81 -6.03
CA VAL A 136 12.68 9.45 -5.72
C VAL A 136 11.80 9.72 -6.94
N GLN A 137 11.96 10.86 -7.60
CA GLN A 137 11.17 11.20 -8.78
C GLN A 137 11.45 10.24 -9.94
N ARG A 138 12.70 9.78 -10.14
CA ARG A 138 13.00 8.72 -11.12
C ARG A 138 12.30 7.41 -10.80
N ASN A 139 12.30 6.98 -9.53
CA ASN A 139 11.63 5.75 -9.13
C ASN A 139 10.10 5.84 -9.33
N VAL A 140 9.51 6.98 -9.00
CA VAL A 140 8.07 7.23 -9.23
C VAL A 140 7.74 7.19 -10.72
N ALA A 141 8.55 7.86 -11.55
CA ALA A 141 8.38 7.87 -13.01
C ALA A 141 8.53 6.45 -13.60
N GLN A 142 9.50 5.67 -13.11
CA GLN A 142 9.68 4.28 -13.54
C GLN A 142 8.47 3.43 -13.19
N LEU A 143 7.98 3.50 -11.96
CA LEU A 143 6.79 2.75 -11.54
C LEU A 143 5.55 3.11 -12.36
N ALA A 144 5.37 4.40 -12.69
CA ALA A 144 4.29 4.83 -13.56
C ALA A 144 4.46 4.30 -15.00
N ALA A 145 5.68 4.29 -15.53
CA ALA A 145 6.00 3.72 -16.85
C ALA A 145 5.78 2.19 -16.89
N ASP A 146 5.99 1.51 -15.76
CA ASP A 146 5.73 0.06 -15.60
C ASP A 146 4.24 -0.25 -15.38
N GLY A 147 3.36 0.76 -15.43
CA GLY A 147 1.91 0.60 -15.34
C GLY A 147 1.30 0.74 -13.94
N ALA A 148 2.09 1.10 -12.93
CA ALA A 148 1.55 1.35 -11.61
C ALA A 148 0.83 2.71 -11.52
N THR A 149 -0.22 2.78 -10.73
CA THR A 149 -0.92 4.04 -10.44
C THR A 149 -0.28 4.74 -9.25
N ILE A 150 0.11 6.00 -9.42
CA ILE A 150 0.65 6.83 -8.34
C ILE A 150 -0.44 7.76 -7.84
N VAL A 151 -0.88 7.56 -6.59
CA VAL A 151 -1.76 8.51 -5.91
C VAL A 151 -0.88 9.60 -5.34
N ALA A 152 -0.85 10.74 -6.03
CA ALA A 152 0.08 11.83 -5.72
C ALA A 152 -0.05 12.28 -4.25
N PRO A 153 1.07 12.52 -3.55
CA PRO A 153 1.00 13.05 -2.20
C PRO A 153 0.54 14.50 -2.22
N GLY A 154 -0.26 14.86 -1.22
CA GLY A 154 -0.73 16.23 -1.03
C GLY A 154 0.34 17.13 -0.41
N THR A 155 -0.01 18.43 -0.34
CA THR A 155 0.75 19.45 0.39
C THR A 155 0.08 19.71 1.74
N GLY A 156 0.88 19.86 2.80
CA GLY A 156 0.33 20.15 4.12
C GLY A 156 1.39 20.04 5.22
N TRP A 157 0.92 19.97 6.46
CA TRP A 157 1.78 19.81 7.64
C TRP A 157 2.40 18.40 7.65
N LEU A 158 3.72 18.37 7.71
CA LEU A 158 4.53 17.14 7.75
C LEU A 158 5.01 16.86 9.18
N SER A 159 5.34 15.60 9.48
CA SER A 159 5.86 15.18 10.79
C SER A 159 7.19 15.87 11.20
N CYS A 160 7.93 16.41 10.24
CA CYS A 160 9.12 17.22 10.48
C CYS A 160 8.80 18.66 10.91
N ARG A 161 7.51 18.97 11.23
CA ARG A 161 7.00 20.28 11.65
C ARG A 161 7.19 21.39 10.61
N ARG A 162 7.05 21.04 9.33
CA ARG A 162 7.09 21.98 8.19
C ARG A 162 5.91 21.74 7.28
N GLN A 163 5.49 22.75 6.57
CA GLN A 163 4.56 22.59 5.45
C GLN A 163 5.34 22.23 4.17
N GLY A 164 4.76 21.34 3.36
CA GLY A 164 5.37 20.95 2.09
C GLY A 164 4.65 19.80 1.42
N ALA A 165 5.07 19.47 0.21
CA ALA A 165 4.63 18.30 -0.53
C ALA A 165 5.21 17.03 0.09
N GLY A 166 4.49 15.89 -0.06
CA GLY A 166 4.93 14.59 0.43
C GLY A 166 4.04 14.00 1.53
N ARG A 167 2.95 14.69 1.91
CA ARG A 167 1.93 14.15 2.80
C ARG A 167 1.12 13.10 2.04
N MET A 168 1.00 11.89 2.59
CA MET A 168 0.17 10.86 1.98
C MET A 168 -1.24 11.39 1.71
N ALA A 169 -1.79 11.09 0.54
CA ALA A 169 -3.19 11.35 0.20
C ALA A 169 -4.14 10.88 1.31
N GLU A 170 -5.30 11.49 1.41
CA GLU A 170 -6.28 11.09 2.42
C GLU A 170 -6.88 9.71 2.10
N PRO A 171 -7.32 8.94 3.10
CA PRO A 171 -7.91 7.61 2.88
C PRO A 171 -9.03 7.61 1.85
N GLU A 172 -9.86 8.64 1.84
CA GLU A 172 -11.00 8.80 0.93
C GLU A 172 -10.54 9.00 -0.52
N GLU A 173 -9.46 9.77 -0.73
CA GLU A 173 -8.86 9.99 -2.05
C GLU A 173 -8.26 8.68 -2.59
N ILE A 174 -7.56 7.91 -1.74
CA ILE A 174 -7.00 6.62 -2.13
C ILE A 174 -8.13 5.64 -2.46
N ALA A 175 -9.17 5.57 -1.63
CA ALA A 175 -10.33 4.71 -1.87
C ALA A 175 -11.04 5.04 -3.20
N LEU A 176 -11.17 6.32 -3.54
CA LEU A 176 -11.73 6.76 -4.82
C LEU A 176 -10.89 6.24 -6.01
N VAL A 177 -9.56 6.34 -5.93
CA VAL A 177 -8.65 5.84 -6.98
C VAL A 177 -8.74 4.33 -7.11
N ILE A 178 -8.82 3.60 -5.99
CA ILE A 178 -9.05 2.13 -5.99
C ILE A 178 -10.34 1.80 -6.74
N GLY A 179 -11.44 2.49 -6.40
CA GLY A 179 -12.75 2.28 -7.04
C GLY A 179 -12.71 2.51 -8.56
N THR A 180 -12.08 3.59 -8.99
CA THR A 180 -11.91 3.90 -10.42
C THR A 180 -11.07 2.84 -11.13
N THR A 181 -9.99 2.37 -10.49
CA THR A 181 -9.11 1.33 -11.05
C THR A 181 -9.85 0.00 -11.23
N LEU A 182 -10.66 -0.39 -10.24
CA LEU A 182 -11.43 -1.64 -10.30
C LEU A 182 -12.58 -1.59 -11.31
N ALA A 183 -13.21 -0.43 -11.47
CA ALA A 183 -14.29 -0.24 -12.45
C ALA A 183 -13.81 -0.35 -13.91
N GLY A 184 -12.57 0.02 -14.20
CA GLY A 184 -12.00 -0.06 -15.56
C GLY A 184 -11.60 -1.48 -16.01
N ARG A 185 -11.81 -2.51 -15.17
CA ARG A 185 -11.49 -3.93 -15.48
C ARG A 185 -12.71 -4.83 -15.65
N THR A 186 -13.89 -4.29 -15.64
CA THR A 186 -15.14 -4.95 -16.04
C THR A 186 -15.40 -4.69 -17.51
#